data_a1eb3bf570d8e940caff4e43d893f89e
#
_entry.id   a1eb3bf570d8e940caff4e43d893f89e
#
_cell.length_a   1.000
_cell.length_b   1.000
_cell.length_c   1.000
_cell.angle_alpha   90.00
_cell.angle_beta   90.00
_cell.angle_gamma   90.00
#
_symmetry.space_group_name_H-M   'P 1'
#
loop_
_entity.id
_entity.type
_entity.pdbx_description
1 polymer ?
#
loop_
_entity_poly.entity_id
_entity_poly.type
_entity_poly.pdbx_seq_one_letter_code
_entity_poly.pdbx_strand_id
1 'polypeptide(L)'
;MKPEYDVAVIGAGIVGAAIAFRLSNEGQKVLVLDRSAPGLGCSFGNAGMLSVSEFLPLSSRETLLKAPAMLLQKNGPLSIDPLYLRHFLPWALRFTMAARKSQFKAGIACLSQLCADANSDTQKLLSDAGISEHYIANDCVRVFRTEADYLKVLKSWDLRRQHGMKNTFLDRPELEKLFPALAPGQNFGAMIEGYHLLRDPLDVTQSLIAAANQNGSTFLLGDVKDVTSLSKTCVRVETADGAEYTARNVVISA
;
A
#
# COMPACT_ATOMS: atom_id res chain seq x y z
N MET A 1 0.06 -28.11 -24.21
CA MET A 1 0.63 -28.57 -22.92
C MET A 1 -0.40 -28.25 -21.84
N LYS A 2 -0.71 -29.15 -20.91
CA LYS A 2 -1.62 -28.89 -19.80
C LYS A 2 -0.81 -28.15 -18.71
N PRO A 3 -1.21 -26.98 -18.26
CA PRO A 3 -0.50 -26.26 -17.21
C PRO A 3 -0.53 -27.03 -15.89
N GLU A 4 0.52 -26.91 -15.10
CA GLU A 4 0.67 -27.59 -13.81
C GLU A 4 -0.12 -26.87 -12.70
N TYR A 5 -0.22 -25.54 -12.79
CA TYR A 5 -0.93 -24.67 -11.86
C TYR A 5 -2.04 -23.88 -12.58
N ASP A 6 -3.05 -23.49 -11.83
CA ASP A 6 -4.07 -22.58 -12.34
C ASP A 6 -3.53 -21.14 -12.37
N VAL A 7 -2.80 -20.73 -11.31
CA VAL A 7 -2.19 -19.42 -11.22
C VAL A 7 -0.78 -19.51 -10.64
N ALA A 8 0.17 -18.79 -11.25
CA ALA A 8 1.46 -18.50 -10.65
C ALA A 8 1.49 -17.05 -10.16
N VAL A 9 1.81 -16.84 -8.90
CA VAL A 9 1.98 -15.52 -8.26
C VAL A 9 3.47 -15.26 -8.08
N ILE A 10 3.97 -14.20 -8.70
CA ILE A 10 5.37 -13.77 -8.61
C ILE A 10 5.46 -12.63 -7.60
N GLY A 11 6.15 -12.87 -6.50
CA GLY A 11 6.23 -11.99 -5.33
C GLY A 11 5.38 -12.49 -4.17
N ALA A 12 6.02 -12.75 -3.02
CA ALA A 12 5.40 -13.15 -1.77
C ALA A 12 5.36 -12.02 -0.74
N GLY A 13 5.22 -10.76 -1.20
CA GLY A 13 4.85 -9.63 -0.36
C GLY A 13 3.38 -9.72 0.04
N ILE A 14 2.90 -8.75 0.83
CA ILE A 14 1.52 -8.74 1.34
C ILE A 14 0.45 -8.86 0.23
N VAL A 15 0.69 -8.24 -0.93
CA VAL A 15 -0.24 -8.30 -2.08
C VAL A 15 -0.28 -9.71 -2.65
N GLY A 16 0.88 -10.31 -2.93
CA GLY A 16 0.96 -11.68 -3.46
C GLY A 16 0.42 -12.71 -2.48
N ALA A 17 0.71 -12.55 -1.19
CA ALA A 17 0.19 -13.42 -0.13
C ALA A 17 -1.35 -13.37 -0.04
N ALA A 18 -1.93 -12.17 -0.09
CA ALA A 18 -3.38 -12.00 -0.10
C ALA A 18 -4.05 -12.64 -1.33
N ILE A 19 -3.45 -12.45 -2.52
CA ILE A 19 -3.93 -13.05 -3.77
C ILE A 19 -3.82 -14.58 -3.70
N ALA A 20 -2.68 -15.10 -3.26
CA ALA A 20 -2.47 -16.54 -3.14
C ALA A 20 -3.49 -17.19 -2.19
N PHE A 21 -3.71 -16.56 -1.02
CA PHE A 21 -4.72 -17.03 -0.08
C PHE A 21 -6.14 -17.02 -0.69
N ARG A 22 -6.55 -15.92 -1.32
CA ARG A 22 -7.88 -15.82 -1.92
C ARG A 22 -8.09 -16.88 -2.99
N LEU A 23 -7.16 -17.04 -3.92
CA LEU A 23 -7.26 -18.01 -5.00
C LEU A 23 -7.24 -19.45 -4.50
N SER A 24 -6.38 -19.78 -3.54
CA SER A 24 -6.34 -21.11 -2.94
C SER A 24 -7.60 -21.42 -2.13
N ASN A 25 -8.17 -20.44 -1.44
CA ASN A 25 -9.44 -20.57 -0.71
C ASN A 25 -10.64 -20.81 -1.67
N GLU A 26 -10.52 -20.40 -2.94
CA GLU A 26 -11.47 -20.69 -4.02
C GLU A 26 -11.18 -22.03 -4.74
N GLY A 27 -10.23 -22.83 -4.22
CA GLY A 27 -9.89 -24.15 -4.75
C GLY A 27 -8.97 -24.14 -5.96
N GLN A 28 -8.32 -23.00 -6.29
CA GLN A 28 -7.35 -22.94 -7.37
C GLN A 28 -5.99 -23.50 -6.92
N LYS A 29 -5.31 -24.21 -7.81
CA LYS A 29 -3.95 -24.67 -7.59
C LYS A 29 -2.96 -23.52 -7.84
N VAL A 30 -2.42 -22.93 -6.77
CA VAL A 30 -1.59 -21.73 -6.82
C VAL A 30 -0.13 -22.08 -6.56
N LEU A 31 0.78 -21.54 -7.40
CA LEU A 31 2.21 -21.49 -7.16
C LEU A 31 2.59 -20.06 -6.77
N VAL A 32 3.32 -19.89 -5.67
CA VAL A 32 3.91 -18.60 -5.27
C VAL A 32 5.42 -18.70 -5.39
N LEU A 33 6.04 -17.76 -6.10
CA LEU A 33 7.50 -17.67 -6.27
C LEU A 33 8.00 -16.32 -5.75
N ASP A 34 9.03 -16.35 -4.92
CA ASP A 34 9.77 -15.15 -4.50
C ASP A 34 11.25 -15.51 -4.33
N ARG A 35 12.13 -14.57 -4.60
CA ARG A 35 13.59 -14.72 -4.38
C ARG A 35 13.99 -14.77 -2.91
N SER A 36 13.08 -14.37 -2.00
CA SER A 36 13.28 -14.33 -0.56
C SER A 36 12.11 -15.01 0.18
N ALA A 37 12.27 -15.24 1.48
CA ALA A 37 11.16 -15.70 2.31
C ALA A 37 9.99 -14.69 2.30
N PRO A 38 8.74 -15.15 2.51
CA PRO A 38 7.56 -14.31 2.43
C PRO A 38 7.65 -13.07 3.31
N GLY A 39 7.30 -11.92 2.74
CA GLY A 39 7.23 -10.65 3.43
C GLY A 39 8.56 -9.92 3.63
N LEU A 40 9.72 -10.49 3.30
CA LEU A 40 11.02 -9.85 3.54
C LEU A 40 11.39 -8.71 2.57
N GLY A 41 10.55 -8.42 1.58
CA GLY A 41 10.68 -7.22 0.73
C GLY A 41 10.09 -5.97 1.38
N CYS A 42 9.36 -5.17 0.60
CA CYS A 42 8.72 -3.93 1.06
C CYS A 42 7.61 -4.14 2.12
N SER A 43 7.15 -5.38 2.33
CA SER A 43 6.19 -5.71 3.40
C SER A 43 6.84 -5.79 4.78
N PHE A 44 8.17 -5.84 4.87
CA PHE A 44 8.93 -5.83 6.12
C PHE A 44 9.22 -4.40 6.59
N GLY A 45 9.11 -4.18 7.89
CA GLY A 45 9.56 -2.94 8.54
C GLY A 45 8.69 -1.71 8.27
N ASN A 46 7.53 -1.85 7.63
CA ASN A 46 6.57 -0.76 7.51
C ASN A 46 5.72 -0.62 8.80
N ALA A 47 4.98 0.48 8.91
CA ALA A 47 4.22 0.80 10.12
C ALA A 47 2.92 -0.01 10.29
N GLY A 48 2.56 -0.87 9.36
CA GLY A 48 1.31 -1.64 9.39
C GLY A 48 0.02 -0.81 9.30
N MET A 49 0.13 0.46 8.91
CA MET A 49 -0.99 1.40 8.95
C MET A 49 -1.87 1.28 7.69
N LEU A 50 -3.15 1.03 7.89
CA LEU A 50 -4.17 1.04 6.84
C LEU A 50 -4.71 2.46 6.68
N SER A 51 -4.04 3.25 5.84
CA SER A 51 -4.29 4.68 5.68
C SER A 51 -5.35 4.97 4.61
N VAL A 52 -6.59 4.56 4.82
CA VAL A 52 -7.69 4.65 3.84
C VAL A 52 -8.03 6.08 3.43
N SER A 53 -7.67 7.09 4.23
CA SER A 53 -7.89 8.50 3.90
C SER A 53 -6.79 9.11 3.02
N GLU A 54 -5.70 8.40 2.72
CA GLU A 54 -4.56 8.93 1.95
C GLU A 54 -4.71 8.70 0.44
N PHE A 55 -5.90 8.93 -0.10
CA PHE A 55 -6.22 8.79 -1.53
C PHE A 55 -5.98 10.06 -2.37
N LEU A 56 -5.49 11.15 -1.79
CA LEU A 56 -5.19 12.35 -2.58
C LEU A 56 -3.91 12.12 -3.41
N PRO A 57 -3.95 12.33 -4.75
CA PRO A 57 -2.76 12.17 -5.57
C PRO A 57 -1.64 13.12 -5.14
N LEU A 58 -0.40 12.64 -5.12
CA LEU A 58 0.78 13.47 -4.85
C LEU A 58 0.99 14.56 -5.91
N SER A 59 0.58 14.29 -7.16
CA SER A 59 0.66 15.23 -8.27
C SER A 59 -0.38 16.34 -8.14
N SER A 60 -0.16 17.29 -7.25
CA SER A 60 -1.01 18.46 -7.05
C SER A 60 -0.30 19.75 -7.48
N ARG A 61 -1.07 20.80 -7.80
CA ARG A 61 -0.47 22.15 -8.04
C ARG A 61 0.32 22.63 -6.86
N GLU A 62 -0.14 22.34 -5.65
CA GLU A 62 0.55 22.73 -4.42
C GLU A 62 1.91 22.03 -4.30
N THR A 63 1.97 20.72 -4.58
CA THR A 63 3.23 19.97 -4.60
C THR A 63 4.20 20.54 -5.62
N LEU A 64 3.73 20.85 -6.84
CA LEU A 64 4.56 21.44 -7.89
C LEU A 64 5.13 22.80 -7.50
N LEU A 65 4.32 23.66 -6.85
CA LEU A 65 4.78 24.98 -6.39
C LEU A 65 5.80 24.88 -5.24
N LYS A 66 5.71 23.85 -4.41
CA LYS A 66 6.63 23.61 -3.29
C LYS A 66 7.91 22.87 -3.71
N ALA A 67 7.90 22.15 -4.84
CA ALA A 67 9.00 21.30 -5.27
C ALA A 67 10.37 22.03 -5.37
N PRO A 68 10.48 23.25 -5.91
CA PRO A 68 11.75 23.96 -5.93
C PRO A 68 12.32 24.23 -4.53
N ALA A 69 11.45 24.63 -3.58
CA ALA A 69 11.87 24.87 -2.20
C ALA A 69 12.31 23.57 -1.50
N MET A 70 11.63 22.44 -1.79
CA MET A 70 12.00 21.13 -1.25
C MET A 70 13.37 20.66 -1.77
N LEU A 71 13.70 20.94 -3.03
CA LEU A 71 15.01 20.60 -3.63
C LEU A 71 16.16 21.41 -3.04
N LEU A 72 15.90 22.65 -2.60
CA LEU A 72 16.91 23.54 -2.00
C LEU A 72 17.14 23.26 -0.50
N GLN A 73 16.27 22.49 0.14
CA GLN A 73 16.42 22.17 1.56
C GLN A 73 17.47 21.07 1.75
N LYS A 74 18.48 21.33 2.58
CA LYS A 74 19.43 20.30 3.02
C LYS A 74 18.66 19.23 3.81
N ASN A 75 18.72 17.98 3.37
CA ASN A 75 17.91 16.87 3.89
C ASN A 75 16.39 17.04 3.69
N GLY A 76 15.98 17.74 2.64
CA GLY A 76 14.59 17.89 2.24
C GLY A 76 13.96 16.58 1.76
N PRO A 77 12.63 16.55 1.65
CA PRO A 77 11.89 15.36 1.24
C PRO A 77 12.06 15.02 -0.25
N LEU A 78 12.67 15.91 -1.04
CA LEU A 78 12.93 15.71 -2.47
C LEU A 78 14.42 15.91 -2.76
N SER A 79 15.05 14.87 -3.28
CA SER A 79 16.44 14.90 -3.74
C SER A 79 16.52 14.30 -5.13
N ILE A 80 17.28 14.92 -6.04
CA ILE A 80 17.50 14.46 -7.40
C ILE A 80 19.01 14.44 -7.64
N ASP A 81 19.53 13.28 -8.01
CA ASP A 81 20.91 13.15 -8.48
C ASP A 81 21.03 13.88 -9.82
N PRO A 82 21.94 14.86 -9.96
CA PRO A 82 22.15 15.57 -11.21
C PRO A 82 22.46 14.64 -12.41
N LEU A 83 23.17 13.53 -12.17
CA LEU A 83 23.49 12.55 -13.22
C LEU A 83 22.25 11.77 -13.70
N TYR A 84 21.21 11.68 -12.85
CA TYR A 84 19.96 11.00 -13.18
C TYR A 84 18.94 11.92 -13.86
N LEU A 85 19.20 13.23 -13.94
CA LEU A 85 18.23 14.24 -14.39
C LEU A 85 17.63 13.93 -15.77
N ARG A 86 18.44 13.44 -16.74
CA ARG A 86 17.94 13.07 -18.08
C ARG A 86 16.89 11.97 -18.05
N HIS A 87 16.99 11.02 -17.12
CA HIS A 87 16.06 9.92 -16.94
C HIS A 87 14.83 10.34 -16.13
N PHE A 88 14.99 11.34 -15.26
CA PHE A 88 13.93 11.91 -14.45
C PHE A 88 12.97 12.81 -15.24
N LEU A 89 13.45 13.55 -16.24
CA LEU A 89 12.65 14.54 -16.98
C LEU A 89 11.37 13.99 -17.63
N PRO A 90 11.34 12.81 -18.30
CA PRO A 90 10.11 12.27 -18.85
C PRO A 90 9.06 11.97 -17.79
N TRP A 91 9.48 11.48 -16.62
CA TRP A 91 8.61 11.26 -15.47
C TRP A 91 8.09 12.58 -14.90
N ALA A 92 8.97 13.57 -14.70
CA ALA A 92 8.60 14.88 -14.18
C ALA A 92 7.56 15.59 -15.07
N LEU A 93 7.67 15.45 -16.39
CA LEU A 93 6.69 15.98 -17.33
C LEU A 93 5.33 15.30 -17.15
N ARG A 94 5.29 13.96 -17.07
CA ARG A 94 4.04 13.21 -16.81
C ARG A 94 3.44 13.56 -15.45
N PHE A 95 4.27 13.70 -14.43
CA PHE A 95 3.84 14.11 -13.08
C PHE A 95 3.20 15.52 -13.11
N THR A 96 3.82 16.46 -13.83
CA THR A 96 3.28 17.82 -14.02
C THR A 96 1.94 17.81 -14.79
N MET A 97 1.82 16.98 -15.82
CA MET A 97 0.56 16.81 -16.55
C MET A 97 -0.55 16.20 -15.68
N ALA A 98 -0.18 15.24 -14.82
CA ALA A 98 -1.13 14.62 -13.87
C ALA A 98 -1.64 15.61 -12.79
N ALA A 99 -0.91 16.71 -12.52
CA ALA A 99 -1.35 17.77 -11.61
C ALA A 99 -2.43 18.71 -12.21
N ARG A 100 -2.81 18.52 -13.48
CA ARG A 100 -3.94 19.26 -14.08
C ARG A 100 -5.23 18.97 -13.33
N LYS A 101 -6.08 19.99 -13.15
CA LYS A 101 -7.30 19.91 -12.34
C LYS A 101 -8.21 18.72 -12.70
N SER A 102 -8.36 18.40 -13.98
CA SER A 102 -9.18 17.27 -14.45
C SER A 102 -8.57 15.92 -14.04
N GLN A 103 -7.26 15.74 -14.27
CA GLN A 103 -6.54 14.52 -13.93
C GLN A 103 -6.48 14.30 -12.40
N PHE A 104 -6.22 15.36 -11.64
CA PHE A 104 -6.23 15.33 -10.19
C PHE A 104 -7.59 14.90 -9.63
N LYS A 105 -8.71 15.48 -10.15
CA LYS A 105 -10.06 15.08 -9.76
C LYS A 105 -10.38 13.63 -10.13
N ALA A 106 -10.01 13.19 -11.33
CA ALA A 106 -10.20 11.81 -11.76
C ALA A 106 -9.38 10.83 -10.86
N GLY A 107 -8.14 11.21 -10.52
CA GLY A 107 -7.31 10.45 -9.58
C GLY A 107 -7.95 10.32 -8.20
N ILE A 108 -8.50 11.39 -7.63
CA ILE A 108 -9.23 11.33 -6.36
C ILE A 108 -10.42 10.38 -6.47
N ALA A 109 -11.24 10.50 -7.49
CA ALA A 109 -12.42 9.65 -7.66
C ALA A 109 -12.06 8.15 -7.75
N CYS A 110 -11.02 7.82 -8.52
CA CYS A 110 -10.54 6.45 -8.65
C CYS A 110 -9.95 5.92 -7.33
N LEU A 111 -9.02 6.67 -6.71
CA LEU A 111 -8.35 6.22 -5.50
C LEU A 111 -9.30 6.15 -4.30
N SER A 112 -10.26 7.09 -4.16
CA SER A 112 -11.24 7.03 -3.08
C SER A 112 -12.15 5.81 -3.18
N GLN A 113 -12.52 5.39 -4.41
CA GLN A 113 -13.27 4.15 -4.62
C GLN A 113 -12.45 2.90 -4.23
N LEU A 114 -11.16 2.86 -4.62
CA LEU A 114 -10.27 1.74 -4.24
C LEU A 114 -10.04 1.66 -2.73
N CYS A 115 -10.05 2.80 -2.03
CA CYS A 115 -9.86 2.83 -0.58
C CYS A 115 -11.15 2.64 0.22
N ALA A 116 -12.33 2.77 -0.41
CA ALA A 116 -13.62 2.81 0.30
C ALA A 116 -13.86 1.57 1.18
N ASP A 117 -13.59 0.39 0.64
CA ASP A 117 -13.84 -0.89 1.30
C ASP A 117 -12.56 -1.54 1.87
N ALA A 118 -11.41 -0.84 1.80
CA ALA A 118 -10.11 -1.42 2.14
C ALA A 118 -10.04 -1.95 3.60
N ASN A 119 -10.67 -1.27 4.55
CA ASN A 119 -10.71 -1.73 5.94
C ASN A 119 -11.57 -3.00 6.10
N SER A 120 -12.78 -3.02 5.55
CA SER A 120 -13.69 -4.17 5.60
C SER A 120 -13.13 -5.37 4.85
N ASP A 121 -12.53 -5.13 3.67
CA ASP A 121 -11.89 -6.18 2.87
C ASP A 121 -10.68 -6.77 3.58
N THR A 122 -9.85 -5.93 4.21
CA THR A 122 -8.72 -6.41 5.01
C THR A 122 -9.19 -7.21 6.21
N GLN A 123 -10.16 -6.70 6.97
CA GLN A 123 -10.73 -7.41 8.12
C GLN A 123 -11.31 -8.78 7.70
N LYS A 124 -12.04 -8.81 6.58
CA LYS A 124 -12.57 -10.05 6.03
C LYS A 124 -11.46 -11.01 5.60
N LEU A 125 -10.42 -10.52 4.91
CA LEU A 125 -9.28 -11.34 4.49
C LEU A 125 -8.62 -12.03 5.69
N LEU A 126 -8.34 -11.27 6.75
CA LEU A 126 -7.70 -11.80 7.95
C LEU A 126 -8.60 -12.75 8.72
N SER A 127 -9.90 -12.48 8.76
CA SER A 127 -10.91 -13.37 9.36
C SER A 127 -10.99 -14.71 8.60
N ASP A 128 -11.08 -14.65 7.27
CA ASP A 128 -11.14 -15.84 6.43
C ASP A 128 -9.85 -16.69 6.54
N ALA A 129 -8.71 -16.04 6.80
CA ALA A 129 -7.42 -16.71 7.02
C ALA A 129 -7.21 -17.19 8.48
N GLY A 130 -8.14 -16.90 9.40
CA GLY A 130 -8.04 -17.29 10.81
C GLY A 130 -7.00 -16.50 11.62
N ILE A 131 -6.67 -15.27 11.21
CA ILE A 131 -5.65 -14.40 11.82
C ILE A 131 -6.20 -13.01 12.17
N SER A 132 -7.45 -12.94 12.61
CA SER A 132 -8.14 -11.68 12.95
C SER A 132 -7.46 -10.86 14.05
N GLU A 133 -6.66 -11.48 14.92
CA GLU A 133 -5.92 -10.84 16.02
C GLU A 133 -4.86 -9.85 15.53
N HIS A 134 -4.47 -9.92 14.27
CA HIS A 134 -3.54 -8.96 13.66
C HIS A 134 -4.22 -7.66 13.25
N TYR A 135 -5.55 -7.59 13.21
CA TYR A 135 -6.29 -6.39 12.85
C TYR A 135 -6.64 -5.59 14.10
N ILE A 136 -6.14 -4.37 14.18
CA ILE A 136 -6.40 -3.43 15.28
C ILE A 136 -7.21 -2.28 14.74
N ALA A 137 -8.50 -2.23 15.12
CA ALA A 137 -9.34 -1.08 14.83
C ALA A 137 -8.87 0.11 15.69
N ASN A 138 -8.51 1.20 15.03
CA ASN A 138 -8.00 2.39 15.70
C ASN A 138 -8.30 3.65 14.88
N ASP A 139 -8.07 4.80 15.49
CA ASP A 139 -8.09 6.11 14.84
C ASP A 139 -6.70 6.76 14.95
N CYS A 140 -6.37 7.64 14.02
CA CYS A 140 -5.11 8.36 14.03
C CYS A 140 -5.32 9.79 14.51
N VAL A 141 -4.48 10.26 15.42
CA VAL A 141 -4.46 11.67 15.81
C VAL A 141 -3.22 12.35 15.24
N ARG A 142 -3.42 13.33 14.38
CA ARG A 142 -2.36 14.26 13.94
C ARG A 142 -2.32 15.45 14.88
N VAL A 143 -1.13 15.76 15.40
CA VAL A 143 -0.92 16.88 16.30
C VAL A 143 -0.17 18.02 15.61
N PHE A 144 -0.49 19.25 15.98
CA PHE A 144 0.09 20.48 15.44
C PHE A 144 0.50 21.41 16.57
N ARG A 145 1.60 22.14 16.37
CA ARG A 145 2.07 23.11 17.36
C ARG A 145 1.28 24.41 17.32
N THR A 146 0.85 24.82 16.14
CA THR A 146 0.14 26.08 15.93
C THR A 146 -1.18 25.86 15.19
N GLU A 147 -2.14 26.72 15.45
CA GLU A 147 -3.39 26.75 14.69
C GLU A 147 -3.15 26.99 13.20
N ALA A 148 -2.15 27.82 12.86
CA ALA A 148 -1.78 28.07 11.47
C ALA A 148 -1.37 26.80 10.72
N ASP A 149 -0.66 25.87 11.38
CA ASP A 149 -0.28 24.60 10.77
C ASP A 149 -1.49 23.68 10.60
N TYR A 150 -2.42 23.69 11.55
CA TYR A 150 -3.69 22.99 11.43
C TYR A 150 -4.53 23.54 10.25
N LEU A 151 -4.67 24.87 10.16
CA LEU A 151 -5.45 25.53 9.09
C LEU A 151 -4.88 25.25 7.68
N LYS A 152 -3.57 25.09 7.52
CA LYS A 152 -2.93 24.73 6.24
C LYS A 152 -3.44 23.40 5.69
N VAL A 153 -3.78 22.45 6.54
CA VAL A 153 -4.21 21.12 6.12
C VAL A 153 -5.72 21.01 5.90
N LEU A 154 -6.51 21.99 6.36
CA LEU A 154 -7.98 21.97 6.27
C LEU A 154 -8.50 21.75 4.86
N LYS A 155 -7.94 22.43 3.86
CA LYS A 155 -8.36 22.28 2.45
C LYS A 155 -8.25 20.85 1.95
N SER A 156 -7.21 20.14 2.37
CA SER A 156 -7.03 18.73 2.01
C SER A 156 -8.04 17.84 2.75
N TRP A 157 -8.43 18.21 3.96
CA TRP A 157 -9.45 17.52 4.73
C TRP A 157 -10.87 17.77 4.19
N ASP A 158 -11.15 18.96 3.67
CA ASP A 158 -12.41 19.23 2.98
C ASP A 158 -12.61 18.31 1.77
N LEU A 159 -11.55 18.06 1.00
CA LEU A 159 -11.60 17.10 -0.11
C LEU A 159 -11.86 15.67 0.39
N ARG A 160 -11.20 15.25 1.48
CA ARG A 160 -11.41 13.92 2.06
C ARG A 160 -12.82 13.75 2.61
N ARG A 161 -13.37 14.78 3.28
CA ARG A 161 -14.75 14.77 3.79
C ARG A 161 -15.79 14.61 2.68
N GLN A 162 -15.58 15.19 1.50
CA GLN A 162 -16.45 15.02 0.32
C GLN A 162 -16.51 13.56 -0.17
N HIS A 163 -15.54 12.74 0.23
CA HIS A 163 -15.45 11.30 -0.07
C HIS A 163 -15.71 10.42 1.17
N GLY A 164 -16.43 10.94 2.16
CA GLY A 164 -16.90 10.16 3.31
C GLY A 164 -15.92 10.03 4.48
N MET A 165 -14.70 10.60 4.38
CA MET A 165 -13.76 10.56 5.49
C MET A 165 -14.19 11.53 6.59
N LYS A 166 -14.09 11.07 7.85
CA LYS A 166 -14.41 11.87 9.02
C LYS A 166 -13.15 12.30 9.74
N ASN A 167 -13.15 13.53 10.23
CA ASN A 167 -12.14 14.03 11.14
C ASN A 167 -12.77 14.99 12.15
N THR A 168 -12.26 14.96 13.38
CA THR A 168 -12.68 15.82 14.48
C THR A 168 -11.51 16.66 14.92
N PHE A 169 -11.74 17.97 15.13
CA PHE A 169 -10.74 18.84 15.72
C PHE A 169 -10.63 18.54 17.23
N LEU A 170 -9.40 18.57 17.74
CA LEU A 170 -9.09 18.40 19.15
C LEU A 170 -8.28 19.59 19.66
N ASP A 171 -8.71 20.17 20.77
CA ASP A 171 -7.95 21.19 21.48
C ASP A 171 -6.93 20.56 22.44
N ARG A 172 -6.16 21.40 23.14
CA ARG A 172 -5.12 20.91 24.06
C ARG A 172 -5.69 20.04 25.20
N PRO A 173 -6.77 20.44 25.91
CA PRO A 173 -7.39 19.61 26.93
C PRO A 173 -7.85 18.23 26.44
N GLU A 174 -8.44 18.17 25.24
CA GLU A 174 -8.87 16.91 24.63
C GLU A 174 -7.68 16.02 24.26
N LEU A 175 -6.60 16.61 23.73
CA LEU A 175 -5.36 15.91 23.44
C LEU A 175 -4.71 15.34 24.71
N GLU A 176 -4.66 16.10 25.81
CA GLU A 176 -4.11 15.64 27.09
C GLU A 176 -4.91 14.51 27.71
N LYS A 177 -6.23 14.53 27.53
CA LYS A 177 -7.10 13.45 27.98
C LYS A 177 -6.82 12.14 27.22
N LEU A 178 -6.57 12.22 25.92
CA LEU A 178 -6.24 11.05 25.07
C LEU A 178 -4.80 10.59 25.26
N PHE A 179 -3.88 11.55 25.40
CA PHE A 179 -2.44 11.32 25.48
C PHE A 179 -1.83 12.08 26.67
N PRO A 180 -1.94 11.57 27.90
CA PRO A 180 -1.45 12.25 29.11
C PRO A 180 0.05 12.60 29.07
N ALA A 181 0.84 11.82 28.31
CA ALA A 181 2.29 12.02 28.11
C ALA A 181 2.63 12.89 26.89
N LEU A 182 1.65 13.57 26.28
CA LEU A 182 1.88 14.42 25.12
C LEU A 182 2.85 15.57 25.43
N ALA A 183 3.91 15.70 24.64
CA ALA A 183 4.91 16.74 24.82
C ALA A 183 4.30 18.16 24.84
N PRO A 184 4.87 19.10 25.62
CA PRO A 184 4.47 20.49 25.60
C PRO A 184 4.55 21.10 24.19
N GLY A 185 3.63 22.02 23.90
CA GLY A 185 3.62 22.75 22.62
C GLY A 185 2.82 22.09 21.50
N GLN A 186 2.24 20.92 21.70
CA GLN A 186 1.27 20.32 20.79
C GLN A 186 -0.13 20.77 21.22
N ASN A 187 -0.64 21.84 20.63
CA ASN A 187 -1.83 22.54 21.13
C ASN A 187 -3.11 22.24 20.33
N PHE A 188 -2.95 21.67 19.15
CA PHE A 188 -4.03 21.40 18.21
C PHE A 188 -3.91 19.99 17.67
N GLY A 189 -5.03 19.32 17.48
CA GLY A 189 -5.10 17.99 16.91
C GLY A 189 -6.24 17.82 15.94
N ALA A 190 -6.10 16.80 15.11
CA ALA A 190 -7.18 16.28 14.27
C ALA A 190 -7.22 14.75 14.43
N MET A 191 -8.30 14.24 14.98
CA MET A 191 -8.58 12.81 14.98
C MET A 191 -9.15 12.41 13.63
N ILE A 192 -8.61 11.37 13.06
CA ILE A 192 -8.95 10.85 11.73
C ILE A 192 -9.47 9.44 11.96
N GLU A 193 -10.76 9.25 11.67
CA GLU A 193 -11.41 7.95 11.85
C GLU A 193 -10.96 6.94 10.78
N GLY A 194 -10.93 5.67 11.15
CA GLY A 194 -10.69 4.57 10.24
C GLY A 194 -9.24 4.32 9.86
N TYR A 195 -8.30 4.82 10.64
CA TYR A 195 -6.87 4.48 10.50
C TYR A 195 -6.57 3.22 11.30
N HIS A 196 -6.85 2.07 10.70
CA HIS A 196 -6.61 0.80 11.35
C HIS A 196 -5.14 0.36 11.23
N LEU A 197 -4.75 -0.63 12.00
CA LEU A 197 -3.37 -1.12 12.05
C LEU A 197 -3.34 -2.63 11.85
N LEU A 198 -2.30 -3.08 11.18
CA LEU A 198 -1.83 -4.47 11.25
C LEU A 198 -0.76 -4.56 12.33
N ARG A 199 -0.89 -5.49 13.27
CA ARG A 199 0.02 -5.63 14.43
C ARG A 199 1.47 -5.83 14.01
N ASP A 200 1.71 -6.75 13.08
CA ASP A 200 3.01 -7.02 12.48
C ASP A 200 2.81 -7.38 11.00
N PRO A 201 3.19 -6.50 10.06
CA PRO A 201 3.01 -6.76 8.63
C PRO A 201 3.78 -7.97 8.11
N LEU A 202 4.94 -8.30 8.71
CA LEU A 202 5.69 -9.49 8.34
C LEU A 202 4.93 -10.75 8.74
N ASP A 203 4.48 -10.81 9.98
CA ASP A 203 3.74 -11.95 10.53
C ASP A 203 2.42 -12.15 9.78
N VAL A 204 1.68 -11.08 9.49
CA VAL A 204 0.49 -11.13 8.63
C VAL A 204 0.79 -11.72 7.27
N THR A 205 1.89 -11.31 6.61
CA THR A 205 2.26 -11.80 5.28
C THR A 205 2.60 -13.28 5.32
N GLN A 206 3.38 -13.71 6.31
CA GLN A 206 3.77 -15.12 6.50
C GLN A 206 2.57 -15.99 6.85
N SER A 207 1.68 -15.51 7.71
CA SER A 207 0.46 -16.22 8.10
C SER A 207 -0.50 -16.39 6.91
N LEU A 208 -0.63 -15.39 6.03
CA LEU A 208 -1.41 -15.53 4.80
C LEU A 208 -0.82 -16.58 3.85
N ILE A 209 0.50 -16.63 3.68
CA ILE A 209 1.15 -17.70 2.88
C ILE A 209 0.95 -19.08 3.54
N ALA A 210 1.07 -19.17 4.85
CA ALA A 210 0.82 -20.42 5.57
C ALA A 210 -0.63 -20.90 5.40
N ALA A 211 -1.61 -20.01 5.52
CA ALA A 211 -3.01 -20.31 5.26
C ALA A 211 -3.27 -20.72 3.80
N ALA A 212 -2.63 -20.03 2.84
CA ALA A 212 -2.70 -20.43 1.43
C ALA A 212 -2.15 -21.83 1.20
N ASN A 213 -1.03 -22.18 1.82
CA ASN A 213 -0.43 -23.52 1.72
C ASN A 213 -1.33 -24.60 2.34
N GLN A 214 -2.02 -24.31 3.43
CA GLN A 214 -3.04 -25.21 4.02
C GLN A 214 -4.19 -25.48 3.05
N ASN A 215 -4.53 -24.51 2.19
CA ASN A 215 -5.52 -24.62 1.14
C ASN A 215 -4.96 -25.25 -0.17
N GLY A 216 -3.72 -25.78 -0.16
CA GLY A 216 -3.11 -26.48 -1.30
C GLY A 216 -2.30 -25.59 -2.25
N SER A 217 -1.99 -24.35 -1.90
CA SER A 217 -0.97 -23.59 -2.64
C SER A 217 0.44 -24.10 -2.33
N THR A 218 1.39 -23.76 -3.20
CA THR A 218 2.81 -24.11 -3.03
C THR A 218 3.63 -22.83 -3.07
N PHE A 219 4.38 -22.56 -2.00
CA PHE A 219 5.41 -21.51 -2.00
C PHE A 219 6.78 -22.12 -2.28
N LEU A 220 7.52 -21.54 -3.24
CA LEU A 220 8.90 -21.91 -3.57
C LEU A 220 9.80 -20.68 -3.58
N LEU A 221 11.00 -20.83 -3.05
CA LEU A 221 12.07 -19.85 -3.25
C LEU A 221 12.56 -19.95 -4.70
N GLY A 222 12.53 -18.83 -5.42
CA GLY A 222 12.99 -18.78 -6.80
C GLY A 222 13.00 -17.34 -7.30
N ASP A 223 14.11 -16.91 -7.86
CA ASP A 223 14.24 -15.61 -8.51
C ASP A 223 13.72 -15.74 -9.95
N VAL A 224 12.53 -15.19 -10.22
CA VAL A 224 11.91 -15.30 -11.54
C VAL A 224 12.64 -14.39 -12.54
N LYS A 225 13.16 -15.01 -13.62
CA LYS A 225 13.92 -14.35 -14.67
C LYS A 225 13.07 -14.03 -15.89
N ASP A 226 12.16 -14.93 -16.25
CA ASP A 226 11.34 -14.77 -17.45
C ASP A 226 9.93 -15.32 -17.28
N VAL A 227 8.99 -14.70 -18.01
CA VAL A 227 7.58 -15.09 -18.09
C VAL A 227 7.18 -15.10 -19.57
N THR A 228 7.03 -16.27 -20.12
CA THR A 228 6.75 -16.46 -21.56
C THR A 228 5.37 -17.07 -21.78
N SER A 229 4.52 -16.43 -22.62
CA SER A 229 3.25 -17.01 -23.05
C SER A 229 3.50 -18.13 -24.08
N LEU A 230 3.14 -19.36 -23.72
CA LEU A 230 3.27 -20.51 -24.63
C LEU A 230 2.00 -20.68 -25.49
N SER A 231 0.83 -20.30 -24.95
CA SER A 231 -0.45 -20.30 -25.65
C SER A 231 -1.45 -19.38 -24.93
N LYS A 232 -2.68 -19.27 -25.44
CA LYS A 232 -3.75 -18.49 -24.78
C LYS A 232 -4.12 -18.98 -23.36
N THR A 233 -3.73 -20.18 -23.01
CA THR A 233 -4.12 -20.85 -21.76
C THR A 233 -2.93 -21.46 -21.01
N CYS A 234 -1.70 -21.11 -21.40
CA CYS A 234 -0.50 -21.64 -20.75
C CYS A 234 0.64 -20.62 -20.81
N VAL A 235 1.18 -20.29 -19.65
CA VAL A 235 2.34 -19.41 -19.45
C VAL A 235 3.43 -20.22 -18.77
N ARG A 236 4.66 -20.06 -19.23
CA ARG A 236 5.87 -20.58 -18.56
C ARG A 236 6.50 -19.49 -17.71
N VAL A 237 6.88 -19.86 -16.51
CA VAL A 237 7.67 -19.04 -15.57
C VAL A 237 9.02 -19.73 -15.41
N GLU A 238 10.11 -19.03 -15.71
CA GLU A 238 11.48 -19.50 -15.59
C GLU A 238 12.21 -18.77 -14.47
N THR A 239 12.87 -19.51 -13.59
CA THR A 239 13.71 -18.97 -12.51
C THR A 239 15.19 -18.88 -12.94
N ALA A 240 15.97 -18.10 -12.21
CA ALA A 240 17.39 -17.85 -12.54
C ALA A 240 18.28 -19.11 -12.45
N ASP A 241 17.87 -20.11 -11.68
CA ASP A 241 18.51 -21.43 -11.56
C ASP A 241 18.07 -22.42 -12.66
N GLY A 242 17.21 -21.98 -13.58
CA GLY A 242 16.75 -22.75 -14.71
C GLY A 242 15.54 -23.68 -14.44
N ALA A 243 14.91 -23.57 -13.28
CA ALA A 243 13.66 -24.28 -13.04
C ALA A 243 12.52 -23.65 -13.86
N GLU A 244 11.64 -24.49 -14.42
CA GLU A 244 10.50 -24.07 -15.22
C GLU A 244 9.19 -24.55 -14.61
N TYR A 245 8.20 -23.66 -14.57
CA TYR A 245 6.84 -23.95 -14.10
C TYR A 245 5.82 -23.50 -15.13
N THR A 246 4.68 -24.18 -15.21
CA THR A 246 3.60 -23.79 -16.13
C THR A 246 2.32 -23.48 -15.38
N ALA A 247 1.68 -22.36 -15.73
CA ALA A 247 0.41 -21.96 -15.16
C ALA A 247 -0.56 -21.48 -16.25
N ARG A 248 -1.86 -21.47 -15.97
CA ARG A 248 -2.85 -20.85 -16.87
C ARG A 248 -2.72 -19.34 -16.89
N ASN A 249 -2.52 -18.75 -15.71
CA ASN A 249 -2.42 -17.31 -15.50
C ASN A 249 -1.22 -16.99 -14.64
N VAL A 250 -0.70 -15.76 -14.79
CA VAL A 250 0.37 -15.23 -13.94
C VAL A 250 -0.06 -13.90 -13.36
N VAL A 251 0.19 -13.73 -12.07
CA VAL A 251 0.05 -12.45 -11.36
C VAL A 251 1.45 -11.99 -10.95
N ILE A 252 1.82 -10.77 -11.32
CA ILE A 252 3.09 -10.15 -10.94
C ILE A 252 2.81 -9.13 -9.85
N SER A 253 3.34 -9.39 -8.64
CA SER A 253 3.19 -8.58 -7.42
C SER A 253 4.55 -8.28 -6.74
N ALA A 254 5.65 -8.41 -7.51
CA ALA A 254 7.02 -8.17 -7.09
C ALA A 254 7.44 -6.70 -7.30
#